data_c363621ef99478e982afa43f5412444e
#
_entry.id   c363621ef99478e982afa43f5412444e
#
_cell.length_a   1.000
_cell.length_b   1.000
_cell.length_c   1.000
_cell.angle_alpha   90.00
_cell.angle_beta   90.00
_cell.angle_gamma   90.00
#
_symmetry.space_group_name_H-M   'P 1'
#
loop_
_entity.id
_entity.type
_entity.pdbx_description
1 polymer ?
#
loop_
_entity_poly.entity_id
_entity_poly.type
_entity_poly.pdbx_seq_one_letter_code
_entity_poly.pdbx_strand_id
1 'polypeptide(L)'
;ALVAMNSENSDYTNMCADNKDCYLLFAAENNENCSYGKLVQKCKDCFDNCFIYDSELLYECVNCRNCYRSIYLQDCQDSRECGFSIGLKGCSNVWLSSNLHNKQYYIRNKPVKPEEYPKLVAELNDCYDEWRALNKDRIVKYAHTIKSDGCTGDQLSDCKRVYDSYDITTGQDIRYCTDALTPKDSYDCSFFYYNPELCYNSLSMLETYNVHYSTFIFYSSDVEYGDQVH
;
A
#
# COMPACT_ATOMS: atom_id res chain seq x y z
N ALA A 1 -3.33 23.68 6.12
CA ALA A 1 -4.32 23.60 5.02
C ALA A 1 -4.39 22.18 4.50
N LEU A 2 -5.56 21.72 4.11
CA LEU A 2 -5.72 20.43 3.43
C LEU A 2 -5.32 20.62 1.96
N VAL A 3 -4.54 19.70 1.43
CA VAL A 3 -4.14 19.68 0.02
C VAL A 3 -4.97 18.62 -0.70
N ALA A 4 -5.91 19.05 -1.52
CA ALA A 4 -6.71 18.21 -2.39
C ALA A 4 -6.79 18.83 -3.78
N MET A 5 -6.47 18.07 -4.81
CA MET A 5 -6.47 18.52 -6.21
C MET A 5 -7.51 17.73 -6.99
N ASN A 6 -8.24 18.41 -7.89
CA ASN A 6 -9.23 17.80 -8.80
C ASN A 6 -10.19 16.79 -8.14
N SER A 7 -10.53 17.00 -6.87
CA SER A 7 -11.37 16.06 -6.13
C SER A 7 -12.80 16.56 -6.03
N GLU A 8 -13.77 15.69 -6.28
CA GLU A 8 -15.20 15.97 -6.24
C GLU A 8 -15.83 15.34 -4.99
N ASN A 9 -16.64 16.11 -4.25
CA ASN A 9 -17.40 15.62 -3.09
C ASN A 9 -16.55 14.78 -2.11
N SER A 10 -15.32 15.27 -1.82
CA SER A 10 -14.34 14.51 -1.03
C SER A 10 -13.86 15.32 0.17
N ASP A 11 -14.54 15.10 1.31
CA ASP A 11 -14.28 15.85 2.53
C ASP A 11 -13.16 15.25 3.39
N TYR A 12 -12.45 16.11 4.11
CA TYR A 12 -11.36 15.75 5.03
C TYR A 12 -10.26 14.91 4.38
N THR A 13 -10.03 15.11 3.09
CA THR A 13 -8.92 14.49 2.37
C THR A 13 -7.68 15.38 2.40
N ASN A 14 -6.51 14.79 2.53
CA ASN A 14 -5.26 15.53 2.56
C ASN A 14 -4.15 14.81 1.77
N MET A 15 -3.35 15.57 1.03
CA MET A 15 -2.39 15.05 0.05
C MET A 15 -3.08 14.13 -0.97
N CYS A 16 -4.19 14.56 -1.51
CA CYS A 16 -5.05 13.75 -2.36
C CYS A 16 -5.27 14.40 -3.74
N ALA A 17 -5.45 13.57 -4.77
CA ALA A 17 -5.78 14.02 -6.12
C ALA A 17 -6.79 13.08 -6.79
N ASP A 18 -7.64 13.66 -7.67
CA ASP A 18 -8.55 12.92 -8.55
C ASP A 18 -9.45 11.91 -7.82
N ASN A 19 -9.95 12.28 -6.64
CA ASN A 19 -10.86 11.45 -5.86
C ASN A 19 -12.31 11.93 -6.00
N LYS A 20 -13.24 10.99 -6.00
CA LYS A 20 -14.68 11.25 -6.08
C LYS A 20 -15.44 10.54 -4.97
N ASP A 21 -16.34 11.27 -4.30
CA ASP A 21 -17.17 10.73 -3.23
C ASP A 21 -16.37 10.06 -2.10
N CYS A 22 -15.23 10.66 -1.72
CA CYS A 22 -14.31 10.10 -0.74
C CYS A 22 -14.33 10.87 0.60
N TYR A 23 -13.98 10.18 1.68
CA TYR A 23 -14.00 10.78 3.02
C TYR A 23 -12.81 10.32 3.87
N LEU A 24 -12.15 11.26 4.56
CA LEU A 24 -11.04 10.96 5.47
C LEU A 24 -9.93 10.09 4.82
N LEU A 25 -9.41 10.53 3.68
CA LEU A 25 -8.27 9.89 3.02
C LEU A 25 -7.00 10.71 3.19
N PHE A 26 -5.88 10.02 3.31
CA PHE A 26 -4.56 10.62 3.34
C PHE A 26 -3.63 9.97 2.30
N ALA A 27 -2.96 10.79 1.49
CA ALA A 27 -2.08 10.35 0.40
C ALA A 27 -2.80 9.38 -0.56
N ALA A 28 -3.90 9.84 -1.16
CA ALA A 28 -4.79 9.00 -1.94
C ALA A 28 -5.08 9.59 -3.32
N GLU A 29 -5.13 8.76 -4.35
CA GLU A 29 -5.23 9.21 -5.72
C GLU A 29 -6.12 8.29 -6.57
N ASN A 30 -6.95 8.91 -7.45
CA ASN A 30 -7.81 8.20 -8.40
C ASN A 30 -8.78 7.21 -7.74
N ASN A 31 -9.49 7.64 -6.70
CA ASN A 31 -10.44 6.78 -6.00
C ASN A 31 -11.89 7.21 -6.18
N GLU A 32 -12.81 6.25 -6.09
CA GLU A 32 -14.25 6.46 -6.09
C GLU A 32 -14.88 5.77 -4.87
N ASN A 33 -15.70 6.53 -4.10
CA ASN A 33 -16.43 6.01 -2.93
C ASN A 33 -15.53 5.27 -1.93
N CYS A 34 -14.41 5.89 -1.54
CA CYS A 34 -13.48 5.32 -0.56
C CYS A 34 -13.43 6.17 0.71
N SER A 35 -13.35 5.53 1.87
CA SER A 35 -13.31 6.26 3.15
C SER A 35 -12.39 5.60 4.18
N TYR A 36 -11.85 6.45 5.07
CA TYR A 36 -10.99 6.02 6.19
C TYR A 36 -9.75 5.28 5.72
N GLY A 37 -8.88 5.95 4.94
CA GLY A 37 -7.73 5.28 4.37
C GLY A 37 -6.46 6.11 4.29
N LYS A 38 -5.32 5.41 4.29
CA LYS A 38 -4.01 5.98 4.00
C LYS A 38 -3.36 5.22 2.86
N LEU A 39 -2.78 5.95 1.88
CA LEU A 39 -2.18 5.36 0.69
C LEU A 39 -3.13 4.43 -0.06
N VAL A 40 -4.23 5.01 -0.51
CA VAL A 40 -5.29 4.35 -1.28
C VAL A 40 -5.21 4.88 -2.71
N GLN A 41 -4.90 4.03 -3.68
CA GLN A 41 -4.71 4.45 -5.07
C GLN A 41 -5.47 3.56 -6.05
N LYS A 42 -6.21 4.20 -6.95
CA LYS A 42 -7.02 3.54 -7.99
C LYS A 42 -7.97 2.50 -7.41
N CYS A 43 -8.66 2.87 -6.35
CA CYS A 43 -9.56 1.98 -5.64
C CYS A 43 -11.02 2.46 -5.73
N LYS A 44 -11.95 1.50 -5.61
CA LYS A 44 -13.37 1.77 -5.62
C LYS A 44 -14.10 1.00 -4.52
N ASP A 45 -15.06 1.67 -3.88
CA ASP A 45 -15.87 1.07 -2.82
C ASP A 45 -15.03 0.43 -1.70
N CYS A 46 -14.01 1.14 -1.21
CA CYS A 46 -13.06 0.63 -0.24
C CYS A 46 -13.13 1.41 1.09
N PHE A 47 -13.26 0.70 2.22
CA PHE A 47 -13.44 1.30 3.55
C PHE A 47 -12.46 0.73 4.58
N ASP A 48 -11.92 1.59 5.45
CA ASP A 48 -10.99 1.23 6.54
C ASP A 48 -9.73 0.49 6.03
N ASN A 49 -9.09 1.02 4.98
CA ASN A 49 -7.97 0.36 4.35
C ASN A 49 -6.67 1.16 4.46
N CYS A 50 -5.54 0.47 4.43
CA CYS A 50 -4.22 1.08 4.47
C CYS A 50 -3.27 0.41 3.47
N PHE A 51 -2.57 1.22 2.65
CA PHE A 51 -1.65 0.72 1.61
C PHE A 51 -2.34 -0.22 0.61
N ILE A 52 -3.41 0.24 -0.03
CA ILE A 52 -4.12 -0.55 -1.04
C ILE A 52 -4.03 0.10 -2.42
N TYR A 53 -3.91 -0.74 -3.45
CA TYR A 53 -3.71 -0.31 -4.84
C TYR A 53 -4.55 -1.14 -5.80
N ASP A 54 -5.11 -0.50 -6.83
CA ASP A 54 -5.81 -1.18 -7.93
C ASP A 54 -6.89 -2.16 -7.45
N SER A 55 -7.67 -1.79 -6.42
CA SER A 55 -8.55 -2.72 -5.70
C SER A 55 -9.99 -2.21 -5.60
N GLU A 56 -10.94 -3.13 -5.46
CA GLU A 56 -12.37 -2.82 -5.40
C GLU A 56 -13.09 -3.66 -4.34
N LEU A 57 -14.07 -3.07 -3.65
CA LEU A 57 -14.89 -3.72 -2.62
C LEU A 57 -14.04 -4.35 -1.49
N LEU A 58 -13.14 -3.55 -0.92
CA LEU A 58 -12.33 -3.98 0.21
C LEU A 58 -12.77 -3.35 1.53
N TYR A 59 -12.71 -4.13 2.60
CA TYR A 59 -12.94 -3.68 3.96
C TYR A 59 -11.88 -4.21 4.93
N GLU A 60 -11.30 -3.34 5.76
CA GLU A 60 -10.27 -3.68 6.75
C GLU A 60 -9.06 -4.44 6.14
N CYS A 61 -8.56 -3.96 5.01
CA CYS A 61 -7.43 -4.57 4.33
C CYS A 61 -6.16 -3.72 4.45
N VAL A 62 -5.02 -4.38 4.60
CA VAL A 62 -3.72 -3.74 4.74
C VAL A 62 -2.72 -4.34 3.76
N ASN A 63 -1.98 -3.49 3.05
CA ASN A 63 -0.95 -3.88 2.10
C ASN A 63 -1.47 -4.85 1.03
N CYS A 64 -2.51 -4.44 0.32
CA CYS A 64 -3.16 -5.26 -0.69
C CYS A 64 -3.12 -4.60 -2.08
N ARG A 65 -2.91 -5.41 -3.11
CA ARG A 65 -2.88 -4.95 -4.49
C ARG A 65 -3.69 -5.87 -5.40
N ASN A 66 -4.47 -5.25 -6.30
CA ASN A 66 -5.28 -5.97 -7.28
C ASN A 66 -6.19 -7.02 -6.63
N CYS A 67 -6.85 -6.62 -5.54
CA CYS A 67 -7.77 -7.46 -4.79
C CYS A 67 -9.22 -7.03 -5.04
N TYR A 68 -10.14 -7.99 -4.98
CA TYR A 68 -11.54 -7.76 -5.26
C TYR A 68 -12.46 -8.46 -4.25
N ARG A 69 -13.48 -7.74 -3.76
CA ARG A 69 -14.55 -8.26 -2.90
C ARG A 69 -14.01 -9.07 -1.72
N SER A 70 -13.19 -8.43 -0.91
CA SER A 70 -12.46 -9.12 0.16
C SER A 70 -12.45 -8.32 1.46
N ILE A 71 -12.33 -9.02 2.58
CA ILE A 71 -12.36 -8.41 3.91
C ILE A 71 -11.23 -8.96 4.80
N TYR A 72 -10.67 -8.12 5.67
CA TYR A 72 -9.63 -8.50 6.63
C TYR A 72 -8.45 -9.23 5.99
N LEU A 73 -7.94 -8.68 4.89
CA LEU A 73 -6.73 -9.19 4.23
C LEU A 73 -5.49 -8.41 4.68
N GLN A 74 -4.38 -9.13 4.79
CA GLN A 74 -3.08 -8.53 5.01
C GLN A 74 -2.04 -9.14 4.07
N ASP A 75 -1.18 -8.29 3.46
CA ASP A 75 -0.09 -8.72 2.56
C ASP A 75 -0.59 -9.59 1.38
N CYS A 76 -1.69 -9.20 0.72
CA CYS A 76 -2.32 -9.99 -0.32
C CYS A 76 -2.22 -9.34 -1.70
N GLN A 77 -2.07 -10.18 -2.72
CA GLN A 77 -1.96 -9.74 -4.10
C GLN A 77 -2.79 -10.63 -5.04
N ASP A 78 -3.39 -10.00 -6.08
CA ASP A 78 -4.13 -10.71 -7.14
C ASP A 78 -5.19 -11.69 -6.58
N SER A 79 -5.89 -11.31 -5.51
CA SER A 79 -6.78 -12.19 -4.79
C SER A 79 -8.22 -11.67 -4.75
N ARG A 80 -9.19 -12.57 -4.82
CA ARG A 80 -10.61 -12.22 -4.90
C ARG A 80 -11.48 -13.10 -4.01
N GLU A 81 -12.55 -12.51 -3.48
CA GLU A 81 -13.54 -13.23 -2.65
C GLU A 81 -12.88 -13.96 -1.46
N CYS A 82 -11.90 -13.31 -0.85
CA CYS A 82 -11.15 -13.83 0.27
C CYS A 82 -11.48 -13.09 1.57
N GLY A 83 -11.33 -13.76 2.70
CA GLY A 83 -11.57 -13.14 3.99
C GLY A 83 -10.67 -13.68 5.10
N PHE A 84 -10.35 -12.80 6.08
CA PHE A 84 -9.59 -13.14 7.27
C PHE A 84 -8.30 -13.93 6.96
N SER A 85 -7.52 -13.45 6.00
CA SER A 85 -6.39 -14.20 5.46
C SER A 85 -5.16 -13.32 5.27
N ILE A 86 -3.98 -13.94 5.21
CA ILE A 86 -2.71 -13.23 5.22
C ILE A 86 -1.75 -13.86 4.19
N GLY A 87 -1.04 -13.02 3.42
CA GLY A 87 -0.01 -13.49 2.51
C GLY A 87 -0.55 -14.33 1.34
N LEU A 88 -1.72 -13.98 0.80
CA LEU A 88 -2.31 -14.64 -0.34
C LEU A 88 -1.78 -14.05 -1.66
N LYS A 89 -1.49 -14.90 -2.63
CA LYS A 89 -1.11 -14.47 -3.96
C LYS A 89 -1.81 -15.30 -5.03
N GLY A 90 -2.57 -14.64 -5.90
CA GLY A 90 -3.32 -15.30 -6.97
C GLY A 90 -4.39 -16.27 -6.47
N CYS A 91 -5.04 -15.95 -5.35
CA CYS A 91 -6.00 -16.82 -4.70
C CYS A 91 -7.45 -16.37 -4.93
N SER A 92 -8.38 -17.31 -4.84
CA SER A 92 -9.82 -17.00 -4.87
C SER A 92 -10.61 -17.91 -3.94
N ASN A 93 -11.66 -17.35 -3.31
CA ASN A 93 -12.48 -18.11 -2.36
C ASN A 93 -11.63 -18.77 -1.26
N VAL A 94 -10.90 -17.93 -0.50
CA VAL A 94 -10.01 -18.39 0.58
C VAL A 94 -10.35 -17.67 1.86
N TRP A 95 -10.58 -18.42 2.93
CA TRP A 95 -10.90 -17.88 4.27
C TRP A 95 -10.01 -18.46 5.35
N LEU A 96 -9.66 -17.63 6.37
CA LEU A 96 -8.89 -18.03 7.53
C LEU A 96 -7.61 -18.80 7.18
N SER A 97 -6.87 -18.28 6.20
CA SER A 97 -5.71 -18.97 5.64
C SER A 97 -4.49 -18.07 5.52
N SER A 98 -3.31 -18.64 5.50
CA SER A 98 -2.08 -17.89 5.37
C SER A 98 -1.10 -18.50 4.37
N ASN A 99 -0.28 -17.63 3.73
CA ASN A 99 0.83 -18.01 2.86
C ASN A 99 0.45 -18.98 1.72
N LEU A 100 -0.70 -18.75 1.09
CA LEU A 100 -1.16 -19.55 -0.04
C LEU A 100 -0.93 -18.86 -1.39
N HIS A 101 -0.50 -19.62 -2.38
CA HIS A 101 -0.26 -19.14 -3.74
C HIS A 101 -1.08 -19.96 -4.75
N ASN A 102 -1.80 -19.26 -5.62
CA ASN A 102 -2.60 -19.86 -6.71
C ASN A 102 -3.55 -20.97 -6.21
N LYS A 103 -4.25 -20.70 -5.11
CA LYS A 103 -5.21 -21.64 -4.52
C LYS A 103 -6.64 -21.13 -4.64
N GLN A 104 -7.56 -22.08 -4.72
CA GLN A 104 -9.00 -21.82 -4.78
C GLN A 104 -9.76 -22.74 -3.82
N TYR A 105 -10.80 -22.19 -3.19
CA TYR A 105 -11.65 -22.92 -2.25
C TYR A 105 -10.87 -23.54 -1.08
N TYR A 106 -10.26 -22.68 -0.28
CA TYR A 106 -9.52 -23.09 0.91
C TYR A 106 -10.13 -22.44 2.17
N ILE A 107 -10.23 -23.21 3.24
CA ILE A 107 -10.58 -22.72 4.58
C ILE A 107 -9.57 -23.30 5.57
N ARG A 108 -8.97 -22.47 6.43
CA ARG A 108 -7.92 -22.86 7.42
C ARG A 108 -6.78 -23.66 6.76
N ASN A 109 -6.29 -23.15 5.64
CA ASN A 109 -5.24 -23.80 4.83
C ASN A 109 -5.59 -25.21 4.31
N LYS A 110 -6.86 -25.61 4.29
CA LYS A 110 -7.30 -26.91 3.78
C LYS A 110 -8.21 -26.72 2.58
N PRO A 111 -8.05 -27.53 1.52
CA PRO A 111 -8.95 -27.48 0.37
C PRO A 111 -10.33 -27.97 0.76
N VAL A 112 -11.35 -27.33 0.23
CA VAL A 112 -12.75 -27.74 0.36
C VAL A 112 -13.39 -27.86 -1.02
N LYS A 113 -14.47 -28.61 -1.13
CA LYS A 113 -15.18 -28.74 -2.40
C LYS A 113 -15.89 -27.43 -2.74
N PRO A 114 -15.88 -27.00 -4.01
CA PRO A 114 -16.53 -25.75 -4.43
C PRO A 114 -18.01 -25.66 -4.04
N GLU A 115 -18.72 -26.78 -4.11
CA GLU A 115 -20.14 -26.86 -3.81
C GLU A 115 -20.45 -26.68 -2.31
N GLU A 116 -19.51 -27.08 -1.45
CA GLU A 116 -19.63 -27.00 0.02
C GLU A 116 -19.13 -25.64 0.57
N TYR A 117 -18.26 -24.95 -0.20
CA TYR A 117 -17.57 -23.73 0.25
C TYR A 117 -18.51 -22.63 0.75
N PRO A 118 -19.58 -22.22 0.03
CA PRO A 118 -20.45 -21.14 0.50
C PRO A 118 -21.14 -21.46 1.83
N LYS A 119 -21.53 -22.73 2.02
CA LYS A 119 -22.15 -23.19 3.26
C LYS A 119 -21.15 -23.15 4.41
N LEU A 120 -19.95 -23.67 4.20
CA LEU A 120 -18.90 -23.69 5.22
C LEU A 120 -18.48 -22.29 5.63
N VAL A 121 -18.37 -21.35 4.69
CA VAL A 121 -18.05 -19.93 5.01
C VAL A 121 -19.18 -19.30 5.82
N ALA A 122 -20.44 -19.55 5.49
CA ALA A 122 -21.59 -19.03 6.23
C ALA A 122 -21.70 -19.56 7.67
N GLU A 123 -21.14 -20.71 7.95
CA GLU A 123 -21.09 -21.34 9.28
C GLU A 123 -19.89 -20.89 10.14
N LEU A 124 -18.97 -20.10 9.58
CA LEU A 124 -17.82 -19.58 10.31
C LEU A 124 -18.25 -18.54 11.36
N ASN A 125 -17.81 -18.73 12.60
CA ASN A 125 -17.98 -17.79 13.69
C ASN A 125 -16.60 -17.38 14.20
N ASP A 126 -16.54 -16.25 14.93
CA ASP A 126 -15.32 -15.75 15.59
C ASP A 126 -14.10 -15.61 14.67
N CYS A 127 -14.32 -15.34 13.36
CA CYS A 127 -13.28 -15.22 12.34
C CYS A 127 -12.18 -14.21 12.72
N TYR A 128 -12.54 -13.14 13.42
CA TYR A 128 -11.59 -12.09 13.80
C TYR A 128 -10.54 -12.58 14.80
N ASP A 129 -10.97 -13.28 15.83
CA ASP A 129 -10.05 -13.81 16.86
C ASP A 129 -9.18 -14.94 16.29
N GLU A 130 -9.73 -15.78 15.44
CA GLU A 130 -8.98 -16.81 14.74
C GLU A 130 -7.94 -16.19 13.77
N TRP A 131 -8.31 -15.14 13.05
CA TRP A 131 -7.40 -14.40 12.19
C TRP A 131 -6.26 -13.74 12.98
N ARG A 132 -6.56 -13.16 14.13
CA ARG A 132 -5.52 -12.62 15.02
C ARG A 132 -4.56 -13.69 15.52
N ALA A 133 -5.05 -14.87 15.86
CA ALA A 133 -4.20 -16.02 16.24
C ALA A 133 -3.33 -16.46 15.05
N LEU A 134 -3.92 -16.60 13.88
CA LEU A 134 -3.20 -16.92 12.64
C LEU A 134 -2.05 -15.94 12.36
N ASN A 135 -2.27 -14.66 12.63
CA ASN A 135 -1.26 -13.61 12.44
C ASN A 135 -0.06 -13.76 13.39
N LYS A 136 -0.27 -14.24 14.61
CA LYS A 136 0.82 -14.48 15.57
C LYS A 136 1.68 -15.69 15.22
N ASP A 137 1.07 -16.74 14.70
CA ASP A 137 1.72 -18.03 14.50
C ASP A 137 2.27 -18.21 13.08
N ARG A 138 2.02 -17.28 12.19
CA ARG A 138 2.48 -17.38 10.78
C ARG A 138 4.00 -17.27 10.67
N ILE A 139 4.54 -17.94 9.67
CA ILE A 139 5.92 -17.69 9.22
C ILE A 139 5.96 -16.34 8.52
N VAL A 140 6.70 -15.41 9.06
CA VAL A 140 6.88 -14.07 8.50
C VAL A 140 8.22 -14.03 7.76
N LYS A 141 8.22 -13.47 6.55
CA LYS A 141 9.47 -13.18 5.85
C LYS A 141 10.25 -12.09 6.60
N TYR A 142 11.56 -12.17 6.57
CA TYR A 142 12.42 -11.12 7.11
C TYR A 142 12.18 -9.78 6.43
N ALA A 143 11.99 -9.77 5.12
CA ALA A 143 11.69 -8.58 4.34
C ALA A 143 10.90 -8.94 3.06
N HIS A 144 10.06 -8.02 2.60
CA HIS A 144 9.35 -8.11 1.33
C HIS A 144 10.16 -7.38 0.26
N THR A 145 11.00 -8.11 -0.45
CA THR A 145 11.86 -7.54 -1.50
C THR A 145 11.57 -8.20 -2.85
N ILE A 146 11.48 -7.40 -3.90
CA ILE A 146 11.29 -7.85 -5.28
C ILE A 146 12.39 -7.23 -6.13
N LYS A 147 13.16 -8.07 -6.86
CA LYS A 147 14.27 -7.63 -7.73
C LYS A 147 15.20 -6.60 -7.06
N SER A 148 15.53 -6.80 -5.81
CA SER A 148 16.35 -5.89 -5.04
C SER A 148 17.67 -6.57 -4.66
N ASP A 149 18.80 -5.88 -4.85
CA ASP A 149 20.14 -6.37 -4.61
C ASP A 149 20.91 -5.47 -3.64
N GLY A 150 21.49 -6.08 -2.61
CA GLY A 150 22.27 -5.36 -1.59
C GLY A 150 21.43 -4.36 -0.78
N CYS A 151 20.15 -4.67 -0.54
CA CYS A 151 19.23 -3.76 0.13
C CYS A 151 18.84 -4.26 1.53
N THR A 152 18.64 -3.34 2.46
CA THR A 152 18.07 -3.58 3.79
C THR A 152 16.83 -2.73 4.02
N GLY A 153 15.80 -3.30 4.65
CA GLY A 153 14.49 -2.66 4.86
C GLY A 153 13.34 -3.57 4.47
N ASP A 154 12.16 -3.01 4.28
CA ASP A 154 10.97 -3.77 3.89
C ASP A 154 10.17 -3.07 2.79
N GLN A 155 9.35 -3.84 2.03
CA GLN A 155 8.58 -3.35 0.88
C GLN A 155 9.45 -2.68 -0.20
N LEU A 156 10.54 -3.33 -0.58
CA LEU A 156 11.48 -2.82 -1.57
C LEU A 156 11.25 -3.49 -2.93
N SER A 157 11.09 -2.72 -3.98
CA SER A 157 10.91 -3.20 -5.35
C SER A 157 11.85 -2.50 -6.33
N ASP A 158 12.51 -3.29 -7.17
CA ASP A 158 13.45 -2.81 -8.20
C ASP A 158 14.57 -1.89 -7.64
N CYS A 159 15.06 -2.21 -6.45
CA CYS A 159 16.01 -1.40 -5.71
C CYS A 159 17.44 -1.94 -5.80
N LYS A 160 18.41 -1.05 -5.71
CA LYS A 160 19.82 -1.37 -5.69
C LYS A 160 20.56 -0.49 -4.67
N ARG A 161 21.30 -1.13 -3.74
CA ARG A 161 22.07 -0.45 -2.69
C ARG A 161 21.26 0.49 -1.77
N VAL A 162 20.02 0.14 -1.50
CA VAL A 162 19.12 0.85 -0.60
C VAL A 162 19.26 0.33 0.82
N TYR A 163 19.47 1.19 1.80
CA TYR A 163 19.73 0.78 3.18
C TYR A 163 18.70 1.37 4.15
N ASP A 164 18.23 0.52 5.08
CA ASP A 164 17.33 0.87 6.17
C ASP A 164 16.08 1.67 5.75
N SER A 165 15.54 1.34 4.58
CA SER A 165 14.46 2.07 3.93
C SER A 165 13.19 1.23 3.80
N TYR A 166 12.05 1.89 3.69
CA TYR A 166 10.74 1.25 3.65
C TYR A 166 9.90 1.83 2.50
N ASP A 167 9.06 0.99 1.89
CA ASP A 167 8.11 1.33 0.82
C ASP A 167 8.76 1.97 -0.42
N ILE A 168 9.92 1.45 -0.84
CA ILE A 168 10.67 1.96 -1.97
C ILE A 168 10.33 1.20 -3.26
N THR A 169 9.92 1.93 -4.28
CA THR A 169 9.82 1.41 -5.65
C THR A 169 10.76 2.20 -6.55
N THR A 170 11.66 1.50 -7.25
CA THR A 170 12.65 2.08 -8.16
C THR A 170 13.61 3.05 -7.48
N GLY A 171 14.50 2.53 -6.66
CA GLY A 171 15.48 3.32 -5.92
C GLY A 171 16.93 3.02 -6.30
N GLN A 172 17.81 4.01 -6.18
CA GLN A 172 19.26 3.89 -6.27
C GLN A 172 19.90 4.69 -5.13
N ASP A 173 20.84 4.10 -4.41
CA ASP A 173 21.64 4.66 -3.32
C ASP A 173 20.86 5.40 -2.19
N ILE A 174 19.57 5.15 -2.09
CA ILE A 174 18.65 5.76 -1.12
C ILE A 174 18.99 5.30 0.31
N ARG A 175 18.93 6.20 1.27
CA ARG A 175 19.07 5.91 2.70
C ARG A 175 17.96 6.58 3.50
N TYR A 176 17.40 5.86 4.46
CA TYR A 176 16.42 6.35 5.44
C TYR A 176 15.18 7.02 4.83
N CYS A 177 14.71 6.51 3.69
CA CYS A 177 13.52 7.03 3.02
C CYS A 177 12.27 6.19 3.30
N THR A 178 11.15 6.86 3.31
CA THR A 178 9.82 6.24 3.31
C THR A 178 9.01 6.78 2.12
N ASP A 179 8.20 5.90 1.50
CA ASP A 179 7.24 6.22 0.44
C ASP A 179 7.90 6.84 -0.83
N ALA A 180 8.92 6.19 -1.37
CA ALA A 180 9.61 6.65 -2.58
C ALA A 180 9.14 5.94 -3.85
N LEU A 181 8.73 6.71 -4.86
CA LEU A 181 8.52 6.28 -6.24
C LEU A 181 9.52 7.00 -7.13
N THR A 182 10.38 6.25 -7.82
CA THR A 182 11.44 6.67 -8.75
C THR A 182 12.58 7.56 -8.21
N PRO A 183 12.85 7.70 -6.91
CA PRO A 183 14.00 8.46 -6.47
C PRO A 183 15.33 7.82 -6.88
N LYS A 184 16.36 8.65 -7.02
CA LYS A 184 17.75 8.27 -7.20
C LYS A 184 18.57 8.85 -6.04
N ASP A 185 19.81 8.78 -5.99
CA ASP A 185 20.81 9.29 -5.03
C ASP A 185 20.28 10.14 -3.84
N SER A 186 19.22 9.70 -3.17
CA SER A 186 18.49 10.44 -2.13
C SER A 186 19.01 10.08 -0.73
N TYR A 187 19.01 11.04 0.20
CA TYR A 187 19.42 10.86 1.60
C TYR A 187 18.42 11.52 2.56
N ASP A 188 18.04 10.81 3.63
CA ASP A 188 17.23 11.33 4.74
C ASP A 188 15.98 12.10 4.29
N CYS A 189 15.26 11.55 3.32
CA CYS A 189 14.12 12.22 2.73
C CYS A 189 12.85 11.36 2.90
N SER A 190 11.69 12.01 2.88
CA SER A 190 10.39 11.32 2.99
C SER A 190 9.35 11.88 2.03
N PHE A 191 8.42 11.04 1.59
CA PHE A 191 7.30 11.40 0.71
C PHE A 191 7.74 11.96 -0.64
N PHE A 192 8.35 11.11 -1.46
CA PHE A 192 8.64 11.41 -2.86
C PHE A 192 7.59 10.85 -3.78
N TYR A 193 7.32 11.57 -4.87
CA TYR A 193 6.52 11.03 -5.97
C TYR A 193 7.11 11.51 -7.29
N TYR A 194 7.33 10.58 -8.22
CA TYR A 194 7.82 10.81 -9.58
C TYR A 194 9.19 11.55 -9.64
N ASN A 195 10.06 11.05 -10.40
CA ASN A 195 11.39 11.55 -10.82
C ASN A 195 12.25 12.43 -9.87
N PRO A 196 12.14 12.44 -8.54
CA PRO A 196 13.13 13.15 -7.74
C PRO A 196 14.53 12.55 -7.94
N GLU A 197 15.51 13.37 -8.15
CA GLU A 197 16.93 13.02 -8.21
C GLU A 197 17.73 14.00 -7.32
N LEU A 198 18.84 13.55 -6.72
CA LEU A 198 19.74 14.39 -5.92
C LEU A 198 19.03 15.18 -4.81
N CYS A 199 18.21 14.49 -4.02
CA CYS A 199 17.52 15.13 -2.91
C CYS A 199 18.24 14.83 -1.58
N TYR A 200 18.33 15.82 -0.69
CA TYR A 200 18.99 15.68 0.59
C TYR A 200 18.20 16.37 1.71
N ASN A 201 17.92 15.63 2.78
CA ASN A 201 17.27 16.13 3.99
C ASN A 201 15.99 16.96 3.70
N SER A 202 15.09 16.39 2.91
CA SER A 202 13.90 17.11 2.42
C SER A 202 12.62 16.29 2.57
N LEU A 203 11.49 16.98 2.68
CA LEU A 203 10.18 16.39 2.96
C LEU A 203 9.14 16.80 1.93
N SER A 204 8.35 15.83 1.45
CA SER A 204 7.22 16.04 0.51
C SER A 204 7.63 16.74 -0.79
N MET A 205 8.13 15.94 -1.72
CA MET A 205 8.56 16.41 -3.03
C MET A 205 7.77 15.72 -4.14
N LEU A 206 7.38 16.49 -5.15
CA LEU A 206 6.67 16.00 -6.32
C LEU A 206 7.29 16.60 -7.59
N GLU A 207 7.75 15.73 -8.52
CA GLU A 207 8.37 16.16 -9.79
C GLU A 207 9.45 17.24 -9.62
N THR A 208 10.43 16.95 -8.78
CA THR A 208 11.50 17.87 -8.42
C THR A 208 12.88 17.34 -8.83
N TYR A 209 13.88 18.21 -8.83
CA TYR A 209 15.26 17.87 -9.08
C TYR A 209 16.19 18.73 -8.22
N ASN A 210 17.24 18.12 -7.64
CA ASN A 210 18.26 18.84 -6.88
C ASN A 210 17.68 19.72 -5.75
N VAL A 211 17.03 19.05 -4.77
CA VAL A 211 16.35 19.74 -3.65
C VAL A 211 17.03 19.41 -2.33
N HIS A 212 17.44 20.42 -1.61
CA HIS A 212 18.18 20.28 -0.35
C HIS A 212 17.52 21.07 0.80
N TYR A 213 17.46 20.46 2.00
CA TYR A 213 16.97 21.10 3.22
C TYR A 213 15.63 21.82 3.07
N SER A 214 14.69 21.20 2.36
CA SER A 214 13.46 21.87 1.92
C SER A 214 12.22 21.07 2.26
N THR A 215 11.06 21.74 2.36
CA THR A 215 9.78 21.12 2.66
C THR A 215 8.70 21.55 1.68
N PHE A 216 7.81 20.61 1.26
CA PHE A 216 6.69 20.86 0.36
C PHE A 216 7.11 21.52 -0.97
N ILE A 217 7.98 20.87 -1.71
CA ILE A 217 8.49 21.34 -3.00
C ILE A 217 7.80 20.59 -4.14
N PHE A 218 7.20 21.34 -5.05
CA PHE A 218 6.43 20.80 -6.17
C PHE A 218 6.86 21.44 -7.48
N TYR A 219 7.07 20.65 -8.54
CA TYR A 219 7.36 21.10 -9.91
C TYR A 219 8.52 22.09 -10.02
N SER A 220 9.51 21.98 -9.17
CA SER A 220 10.61 22.93 -9.04
C SER A 220 11.97 22.23 -9.01
N SER A 221 13.03 22.94 -9.41
CA SER A 221 14.40 22.42 -9.40
C SER A 221 15.37 23.40 -8.74
N ASP A 222 16.52 22.87 -8.30
CA ASP A 222 17.60 23.65 -7.71
C ASP A 222 17.13 24.48 -6.49
N VAL A 223 16.40 23.85 -5.58
CA VAL A 223 15.84 24.51 -4.39
C VAL A 223 16.67 24.15 -3.17
N GLU A 224 17.11 25.17 -2.46
CA GLU A 224 17.82 25.06 -1.18
C GLU A 224 17.11 25.89 -0.11
N TYR A 225 16.89 25.30 1.07
CA TYR A 225 16.18 25.95 2.19
C TYR A 225 14.80 26.52 1.84
N GLY A 226 14.09 25.86 0.92
CA GLY A 226 12.74 26.25 0.51
C GLY A 226 11.65 25.67 1.40
N ASP A 227 10.57 26.43 1.56
CA ASP A 227 9.35 25.94 2.20
C ASP A 227 8.14 26.35 1.36
N GLN A 228 7.31 25.37 0.97
CA GLN A 228 6.13 25.54 0.13
C GLN A 228 6.43 26.23 -1.23
N VAL A 229 7.33 25.66 -2.00
CA VAL A 229 7.70 26.15 -3.35
C VAL A 229 6.95 25.38 -4.42
N HIS A 230 6.38 26.11 -5.39
CA HIS A 230 5.65 25.58 -6.54
C HIS A 230 6.23 26.11 -7.85
#